data_7fe680e4697be6ed948a43f166b0e089
#
_entry.id   7fe680e4697be6ed948a43f166b0e089
#
_cell.length_a   1.000
_cell.length_b   1.000
_cell.length_c   1.000
_cell.angle_alpha   90.00
_cell.angle_beta   90.00
_cell.angle_gamma   90.00
#
_symmetry.space_group_name_H-M   'P 1'
#
loop_
_entity.id
_entity.type
_entity.pdbx_description
1 polymer ?
#
loop_
_entity_poly.entity_id
_entity_poly.type
_entity_poly.pdbx_seq_one_letter_code
_entity_poly.pdbx_strand_id
1 'polypeptide(L)'
;EHRFARNTGCSFPHGRGRRAPRTAEYKARGVCVSLFIDPVPKQMAAAKVVGADRGELYTEPYAAAWGTAQQAEQLARYAEAAQAALDAGLGVNAGHDLNRDNLAAFVREVPGVLEVSIGHALIADALELGYAATVQAYQACIDAGFEGRNNS
;
A
#
# COMPACT_ATOMS: atom_id res chain seq x y z
N GLU A 1 -18.50 3.04 5.33
CA GLU A 1 -17.57 3.22 6.47
C GLU A 1 -16.52 2.12 6.42
N HIS A 2 -15.34 2.44 5.87
CA HIS A 2 -14.23 1.49 5.78
C HIS A 2 -13.55 1.42 7.16
N ARG A 3 -13.71 0.33 7.88
CA ARG A 3 -12.96 0.08 9.11
C ARG A 3 -11.67 -0.68 8.76
N PHE A 4 -10.54 -0.03 8.98
CA PHE A 4 -9.21 -0.62 8.84
C PHE A 4 -8.80 -1.31 10.14
N ALA A 5 -8.46 -2.59 10.08
CA ALA A 5 -7.76 -3.27 11.16
C ALA A 5 -6.26 -3.16 10.92
N ARG A 6 -5.58 -2.25 11.61
CA ARG A 6 -4.13 -2.15 11.63
C ARG A 6 -3.53 -3.29 12.43
N ASN A 7 -2.58 -3.99 11.87
CA ASN A 7 -1.74 -4.93 12.62
C ASN A 7 -0.28 -4.65 12.26
N THR A 8 0.43 -4.06 13.22
CA THR A 8 1.84 -3.71 13.11
C THR A 8 2.70 -4.96 13.02
N GLY A 9 3.55 -5.04 12.00
CA GLY A 9 4.64 -6.01 11.89
C GLY A 9 4.19 -7.46 11.72
N CYS A 10 3.88 -7.88 10.51
CA CYS A 10 3.43 -9.24 10.24
C CYS A 10 4.41 -10.06 9.44
N SER A 11 5.30 -10.70 10.17
CA SER A 11 5.86 -11.97 9.72
C SER A 11 4.73 -13.02 9.66
N PHE A 12 4.37 -13.46 8.49
CA PHE A 12 3.18 -14.28 8.20
C PHE A 12 3.15 -15.72 8.74
N PRO A 13 4.23 -16.38 9.21
CA PRO A 13 4.13 -17.78 9.65
C PRO A 13 3.28 -18.00 10.89
N HIS A 14 3.14 -17.01 11.78
CA HIS A 14 2.62 -17.26 13.14
C HIS A 14 1.17 -16.84 13.41
N GLY A 15 0.42 -16.38 12.40
CA GLY A 15 -0.91 -15.80 12.63
C GLY A 15 -2.09 -16.42 11.87
N ARG A 16 -1.90 -17.44 11.04
CA ARG A 16 -2.96 -18.00 10.16
C ARG A 16 -4.21 -18.43 10.95
N GLY A 17 -4.04 -19.13 12.06
CA GLY A 17 -5.16 -19.69 12.84
C GLY A 17 -6.07 -18.65 13.49
N ARG A 18 -5.57 -17.44 13.77
CA ARG A 18 -6.35 -16.36 14.39
C ARG A 18 -6.95 -15.37 13.39
N ARG A 19 -6.38 -15.27 12.19
CA ARG A 19 -6.77 -14.27 11.18
C ARG A 19 -7.92 -14.74 10.30
N ALA A 20 -7.90 -15.97 9.84
CA ALA A 20 -8.94 -16.51 8.97
C ALA A 20 -10.35 -16.40 9.59
N PRO A 21 -10.60 -16.77 10.87
CA PRO A 21 -11.91 -16.59 11.48
C PRO A 21 -12.36 -15.13 11.56
N ARG A 22 -11.44 -14.21 11.89
CA ARG A 22 -11.73 -12.77 11.95
C ARG A 22 -12.05 -12.19 10.58
N THR A 23 -11.27 -12.55 9.56
CA THR A 23 -11.52 -12.12 8.19
C THR A 23 -12.90 -12.58 7.72
N ALA A 24 -13.25 -13.85 7.97
CA ALA A 24 -14.56 -14.41 7.64
C ALA A 24 -15.71 -13.66 8.35
N GLU A 25 -15.53 -13.31 9.63
CA GLU A 25 -16.52 -12.53 10.37
C GLU A 25 -16.75 -11.14 9.77
N TYR A 26 -15.67 -10.40 9.43
CA TYR A 26 -15.81 -9.08 8.78
C TYR A 26 -16.44 -9.18 7.40
N LYS A 27 -16.05 -10.17 6.61
CA LYS A 27 -16.64 -10.40 5.28
C LYS A 27 -18.12 -10.75 5.34
N ALA A 28 -18.54 -11.53 6.32
CA ALA A 28 -19.96 -11.83 6.54
C ALA A 28 -20.79 -10.57 6.84
N ARG A 29 -20.15 -9.51 7.29
CA ARG A 29 -20.77 -8.18 7.53
C ARG A 29 -20.62 -7.22 6.35
N GLY A 30 -20.14 -7.67 5.19
CA GLY A 30 -19.92 -6.83 4.01
C GLY A 30 -18.71 -5.89 4.10
N VAL A 31 -17.77 -6.14 5.03
CA VAL A 31 -16.57 -5.31 5.21
C VAL A 31 -15.45 -5.79 4.30
N CYS A 32 -14.85 -4.88 3.53
CA CYS A 32 -13.62 -5.12 2.78
C CYS A 32 -12.44 -5.25 3.75
N VAL A 33 -11.69 -6.34 3.65
CA VAL A 33 -10.55 -6.61 4.54
C VAL A 33 -9.25 -6.36 3.81
N SER A 34 -8.50 -5.34 4.24
CA SER A 34 -7.13 -5.07 3.82
C SER A 34 -6.15 -5.51 4.91
N LEU A 35 -5.14 -6.28 4.53
CA LEU A 35 -4.07 -6.70 5.43
C LEU A 35 -2.81 -5.91 5.16
N PHE A 36 -2.24 -5.36 6.23
CA PHE A 36 -0.94 -4.69 6.19
C PHE A 36 0.18 -5.73 6.10
N ILE A 37 1.01 -5.65 5.06
CA ILE A 37 1.93 -6.72 4.65
C ILE A 37 3.26 -6.13 4.18
N ASP A 38 4.37 -6.80 4.55
CA ASP A 38 5.67 -6.50 3.94
C ASP A 38 5.66 -6.83 2.43
N PRO A 39 6.44 -6.11 1.60
CA PRO A 39 6.52 -6.34 0.16
C PRO A 39 7.31 -7.62 -0.16
N VAL A 40 6.71 -8.76 0.17
CA VAL A 40 7.27 -10.11 -0.04
C VAL A 40 6.27 -10.94 -0.83
N PRO A 41 6.56 -11.36 -2.09
CA PRO A 41 5.60 -12.05 -2.96
C PRO A 41 4.90 -13.25 -2.31
N LYS A 42 5.63 -14.07 -1.56
CA LYS A 42 5.07 -15.25 -0.87
C LYS A 42 4.00 -14.91 0.18
N GLN A 43 4.03 -13.70 0.73
CA GLN A 43 3.03 -13.26 1.72
C GLN A 43 1.69 -12.90 1.05
N MET A 44 1.67 -12.54 -0.22
CA MET A 44 0.45 -12.19 -0.96
C MET A 44 -0.49 -13.39 -1.10
N ALA A 45 0.03 -14.53 -1.54
CA ALA A 45 -0.76 -15.76 -1.58
C ALA A 45 -1.29 -16.17 -0.19
N ALA A 46 -0.47 -15.99 0.86
CA ALA A 46 -0.89 -16.30 2.24
C ALA A 46 -2.00 -15.35 2.74
N ALA A 47 -1.97 -14.06 2.36
CA ALA A 47 -3.04 -13.12 2.66
C ALA A 47 -4.36 -13.52 1.99
N LYS A 48 -4.31 -13.97 0.74
CA LYS A 48 -5.49 -14.47 0.04
C LYS A 48 -6.09 -15.70 0.71
N VAL A 49 -5.26 -16.65 1.13
CA VAL A 49 -5.70 -17.86 1.83
C VAL A 49 -6.46 -17.55 3.13
N VAL A 50 -6.09 -16.51 3.86
CA VAL A 50 -6.85 -16.08 5.05
C VAL A 50 -8.08 -15.22 4.73
N GLY A 51 -8.40 -15.02 3.44
CA GLY A 51 -9.61 -14.39 2.97
C GLY A 51 -9.54 -12.87 2.82
N ALA A 52 -8.35 -12.27 2.79
CA ALA A 52 -8.21 -10.84 2.52
C ALA A 52 -8.73 -10.47 1.13
N ASP A 53 -9.26 -9.27 1.00
CA ASP A 53 -9.66 -8.66 -0.27
C ASP A 53 -8.52 -7.84 -0.86
N ARG A 54 -7.71 -7.21 0.00
CA ARG A 54 -6.58 -6.36 -0.37
C ARG A 54 -5.35 -6.62 0.49
N GLY A 55 -4.18 -6.33 -0.06
CA GLY A 55 -2.93 -6.21 0.66
C GLY A 55 -2.45 -4.76 0.67
N GLU A 56 -2.21 -4.19 1.85
CA GLU A 56 -1.59 -2.89 2.00
C GLU A 56 -0.09 -3.07 2.19
N LEU A 57 0.68 -2.68 1.19
CA LEU A 57 2.13 -2.77 1.20
C LEU A 57 2.73 -1.75 2.17
N TYR A 58 3.57 -2.22 3.10
CA TYR A 58 4.34 -1.38 4.01
C TYR A 58 5.45 -0.65 3.25
N THR A 59 5.36 0.66 3.10
CA THR A 59 6.20 1.46 2.18
C THR A 59 7.35 2.21 2.84
N GLU A 60 7.56 2.09 4.16
CA GLU A 60 8.68 2.74 4.84
C GLU A 60 10.04 2.39 4.25
N PRO A 61 10.39 1.12 3.92
CA PRO A 61 11.69 0.81 3.33
C PRO A 61 11.95 1.50 1.98
N TYR A 62 10.89 1.71 1.19
CA TYR A 62 10.98 2.49 -0.03
C TYR A 62 11.19 3.97 0.26
N ALA A 63 10.43 4.52 1.20
CA ALA A 63 10.55 5.93 1.59
C ALA A 63 11.94 6.25 2.15
N ALA A 64 12.50 5.35 2.98
CA ALA A 64 13.86 5.48 3.50
C ALA A 64 14.94 5.38 2.42
N ALA A 65 14.69 4.63 1.33
CA ALA A 65 15.61 4.50 0.20
C ALA A 65 15.48 5.64 -0.83
N TRP A 66 14.51 6.53 -0.68
CA TRP A 66 14.26 7.62 -1.63
C TRP A 66 15.48 8.55 -1.77
N GLY A 67 15.88 8.82 -3.01
CA GLY A 67 17.06 9.63 -3.32
C GLY A 67 18.41 8.93 -3.10
N THR A 68 18.40 7.64 -2.75
CA THR A 68 19.63 6.83 -2.59
C THR A 68 19.83 5.86 -3.76
N ALA A 69 20.98 5.21 -3.81
CA ALA A 69 21.27 4.18 -4.82
C ALA A 69 20.34 2.95 -4.71
N GLN A 70 19.70 2.72 -3.56
CA GLN A 70 18.79 1.60 -3.34
C GLN A 70 17.35 1.86 -3.84
N GLN A 71 17.01 3.08 -4.25
CA GLN A 71 15.65 3.45 -4.65
C GLN A 71 15.09 2.54 -5.76
N ALA A 72 15.86 2.30 -6.81
CA ALA A 72 15.42 1.48 -7.94
C ALA A 72 15.20 0.01 -7.54
N GLU A 73 16.07 -0.53 -6.70
CA GLU A 73 15.94 -1.89 -6.15
C GLU A 73 14.67 -2.02 -5.30
N GLN A 74 14.40 -1.03 -4.44
CA GLN A 74 13.17 -1.05 -3.65
C GLN A 74 11.94 -0.95 -4.54
N LEU A 75 11.88 -0.05 -5.52
CA LEU A 75 10.75 0.03 -6.45
C LEU A 75 10.48 -1.30 -7.16
N ALA A 76 11.53 -1.96 -7.66
CA ALA A 76 11.40 -3.28 -8.30
C ALA A 76 10.82 -4.33 -7.34
N ARG A 77 11.27 -4.34 -6.08
CA ARG A 77 10.74 -5.22 -5.03
C ARG A 77 9.26 -4.99 -4.77
N TYR A 78 8.81 -3.73 -4.72
CA TYR A 78 7.39 -3.40 -4.54
C TYR A 78 6.56 -3.76 -5.77
N ALA A 79 7.09 -3.55 -6.98
CA ALA A 79 6.42 -3.95 -8.21
C ALA A 79 6.23 -5.47 -8.29
N GLU A 80 7.24 -6.26 -7.93
CA GLU A 80 7.15 -7.73 -7.86
C GLU A 80 6.11 -8.19 -6.83
N ALA A 81 6.11 -7.59 -5.64
CA ALA A 81 5.14 -7.93 -4.60
C ALA A 81 3.71 -7.55 -5.00
N ALA A 82 3.52 -6.40 -5.64
CA ALA A 82 2.21 -5.96 -6.14
C ALA A 82 1.72 -6.88 -7.25
N GLN A 83 2.58 -7.29 -8.18
CA GLN A 83 2.21 -8.26 -9.22
C GLN A 83 1.77 -9.59 -8.60
N ALA A 84 2.52 -10.09 -7.62
CA ALA A 84 2.14 -11.32 -6.92
C ALA A 84 0.80 -11.19 -6.16
N ALA A 85 0.46 -9.99 -5.67
CA ALA A 85 -0.84 -9.72 -5.06
C ALA A 85 -1.97 -9.78 -6.12
N LEU A 86 -1.76 -9.16 -7.27
CA LEU A 86 -2.72 -9.21 -8.39
C LEU A 86 -2.93 -10.63 -8.89
N ASP A 87 -1.85 -11.41 -9.06
CA ASP A 87 -1.89 -12.81 -9.49
C ASP A 87 -2.65 -13.69 -8.47
N ALA A 88 -2.57 -13.36 -7.19
CA ALA A 88 -3.34 -14.02 -6.14
C ALA A 88 -4.81 -13.52 -6.06
N GLY A 89 -5.21 -12.54 -6.86
CA GLY A 89 -6.54 -11.95 -6.85
C GLY A 89 -6.78 -11.04 -5.64
N LEU A 90 -5.75 -10.36 -5.15
CA LEU A 90 -5.83 -9.29 -4.15
C LEU A 90 -5.81 -7.93 -4.83
N GLY A 91 -6.58 -6.97 -4.30
CA GLY A 91 -6.33 -5.56 -4.58
C GLY A 91 -5.07 -5.08 -3.86
N VAL A 92 -4.39 -4.08 -4.43
CA VAL A 92 -3.15 -3.52 -3.86
C VAL A 92 -3.45 -2.15 -3.25
N ASN A 93 -3.18 -2.01 -1.96
CA ASN A 93 -3.09 -0.72 -1.29
C ASN A 93 -1.63 -0.47 -0.87
N ALA A 94 -1.27 0.78 -0.64
CA ALA A 94 0.06 1.13 -0.16
C ALA A 94 -0.02 2.21 0.92
N GLY A 95 0.84 2.14 1.90
CA GLY A 95 0.85 3.13 2.98
C GLY A 95 2.07 3.04 3.87
N HIS A 96 2.34 4.11 4.55
CA HIS A 96 3.46 4.47 5.41
C HIS A 96 4.56 5.28 4.69
N ASP A 97 4.81 6.46 5.23
CA ASP A 97 5.92 7.35 4.86
C ASP A 97 5.97 7.77 3.37
N LEU A 98 4.88 7.52 2.62
CA LEU A 98 4.69 8.15 1.33
C LEU A 98 4.44 9.65 1.51
N ASN A 99 5.07 10.45 0.63
CA ASN A 99 4.99 11.90 0.64
C ASN A 99 4.96 12.44 -0.79
N ARG A 100 4.90 13.76 -0.98
CA ARG A 100 4.80 14.39 -2.31
C ARG A 100 6.01 14.12 -3.22
N ASP A 101 7.19 13.84 -2.64
CA ASP A 101 8.40 13.61 -3.43
C ASP A 101 8.42 12.20 -4.02
N ASN A 102 7.97 11.19 -3.26
CA ASN A 102 8.13 9.78 -3.61
C ASN A 102 6.85 9.10 -4.16
N LEU A 103 5.67 9.70 -3.93
CA LEU A 103 4.38 9.08 -4.27
C LEU A 103 4.18 8.85 -5.77
N ALA A 104 4.50 9.85 -6.62
CA ALA A 104 4.30 9.74 -8.05
C ALA A 104 5.12 8.60 -8.66
N ALA A 105 6.40 8.47 -8.27
CA ALA A 105 7.26 7.39 -8.73
C ALA A 105 6.75 6.02 -8.26
N PHE A 106 6.28 5.93 -7.01
CA PHE A 106 5.70 4.69 -6.48
C PHE A 106 4.47 4.25 -7.28
N VAL A 107 3.51 5.16 -7.48
CA VAL A 107 2.28 4.88 -8.25
C VAL A 107 2.59 4.51 -9.70
N ARG A 108 3.62 5.11 -10.32
CA ARG A 108 4.03 4.80 -11.69
C ARG A 108 4.60 3.38 -11.82
N GLU A 109 5.49 2.98 -10.93
CA GLU A 109 6.25 1.72 -11.05
C GLU A 109 5.52 0.52 -10.44
N VAL A 110 4.69 0.73 -9.41
CA VAL A 110 4.01 -0.36 -8.69
C VAL A 110 2.63 -0.62 -9.28
N PRO A 111 2.39 -1.79 -9.90
CA PRO A 111 1.14 -2.07 -10.61
C PRO A 111 -0.06 -2.22 -9.66
N GLY A 112 -1.24 -1.85 -10.16
CA GLY A 112 -2.51 -2.16 -9.52
C GLY A 112 -2.80 -1.46 -8.19
N VAL A 113 -2.08 -0.39 -7.85
CA VAL A 113 -2.36 0.41 -6.64
C VAL A 113 -3.76 1.04 -6.77
N LEU A 114 -4.65 0.70 -5.84
CA LEU A 114 -6.03 1.18 -5.78
C LEU A 114 -6.21 2.30 -4.77
N GLU A 115 -5.39 2.33 -3.74
CA GLU A 115 -5.52 3.26 -2.62
C GLU A 115 -4.17 3.48 -1.95
N VAL A 116 -3.91 4.71 -1.52
CA VAL A 116 -2.76 5.07 -0.70
C VAL A 116 -3.21 5.64 0.64
N SER A 117 -2.55 5.22 1.73
CA SER A 117 -2.78 5.69 3.09
C SER A 117 -1.61 6.57 3.52
N ILE A 118 -1.84 7.89 3.57
CA ILE A 118 -0.80 8.86 3.91
C ILE A 118 -1.17 9.55 5.22
N GLY A 119 -0.30 9.44 6.22
CA GLY A 119 -0.53 9.96 7.57
C GLY A 119 0.33 11.19 7.88
N HIS A 120 1.49 10.96 8.50
CA HIS A 120 2.33 12.02 9.05
C HIS A 120 2.73 13.09 8.02
N ALA A 121 3.15 12.69 6.82
CA ALA A 121 3.56 13.62 5.77
C ALA A 121 2.41 14.53 5.33
N LEU A 122 1.20 14.00 5.16
CA LEU A 122 0.04 14.81 4.80
C LEU A 122 -0.30 15.84 5.88
N ILE A 123 -0.21 15.47 7.16
CA ILE A 123 -0.48 16.40 8.26
C ILE A 123 0.60 17.47 8.36
N ALA A 124 1.88 17.10 8.20
CA ALA A 124 2.99 18.07 8.19
C ALA A 124 2.80 19.10 7.06
N ASP A 125 2.53 18.65 5.84
CA ASP A 125 2.25 19.52 4.71
C ASP A 125 1.00 20.39 4.94
N ALA A 126 -0.02 19.87 5.59
CA ALA A 126 -1.26 20.61 5.85
C ALA A 126 -1.07 21.74 6.85
N LEU A 127 -0.12 21.66 7.76
CA LEU A 127 0.26 22.75 8.66
C LEU A 127 0.92 23.92 7.93
N GLU A 128 1.58 23.65 6.80
CA GLU A 128 2.27 24.67 5.99
C GLU A 128 1.36 25.22 4.88
N LEU A 129 0.67 24.33 4.14
CA LEU A 129 -0.07 24.68 2.92
C LEU A 129 -1.59 24.91 3.16
N GLY A 130 -2.09 24.47 4.31
CA GLY A 130 -3.51 24.33 4.56
C GLY A 130 -4.08 23.02 3.97
N TYR A 131 -5.13 22.50 4.63
CA TYR A 131 -5.64 21.15 4.37
C TYR A 131 -6.09 20.92 2.92
N ALA A 132 -6.86 21.85 2.36
CA ALA A 132 -7.39 21.72 1.01
C ALA A 132 -6.28 21.70 -0.07
N ALA A 133 -5.31 22.60 0.03
CA ALA A 133 -4.19 22.65 -0.92
C ALA A 133 -3.31 21.39 -0.82
N THR A 134 -3.11 20.87 0.39
CA THR A 134 -2.36 19.64 0.61
C THR A 134 -3.04 18.45 -0.07
N VAL A 135 -4.35 18.27 0.12
CA VAL A 135 -5.10 17.18 -0.54
C VAL A 135 -4.97 17.26 -2.06
N GLN A 136 -5.12 18.46 -2.63
CA GLN A 136 -4.94 18.68 -4.06
C GLN A 136 -3.52 18.34 -4.54
N ALA A 137 -2.49 18.70 -3.78
CA ALA A 137 -1.11 18.39 -4.11
C ALA A 137 -0.84 16.88 -4.12
N TYR A 138 -1.37 16.15 -3.16
CA TYR A 138 -1.27 14.68 -3.15
C TYR A 138 -2.04 14.02 -4.29
N GLN A 139 -3.23 14.52 -4.62
CA GLN A 139 -3.98 14.06 -5.80
C GLN A 139 -3.20 14.29 -7.08
N ALA A 140 -2.59 15.45 -7.25
CA ALA A 140 -1.74 15.74 -8.42
C ALA A 140 -0.53 14.78 -8.51
N CYS A 141 0.08 14.37 -7.39
CA CYS A 141 1.14 13.36 -7.39
C CYS A 141 0.63 11.99 -7.86
N ILE A 142 -0.58 11.60 -7.47
CA ILE A 142 -1.21 10.34 -7.89
C ILE A 142 -1.48 10.37 -9.40
N ASP A 143 -2.09 11.46 -9.89
CA ASP A 143 -2.41 11.64 -11.31
C ASP A 143 -1.15 11.59 -12.17
N ALA A 144 -0.09 12.31 -11.78
CA ALA A 144 1.20 12.28 -12.45
C ALA A 144 1.83 10.88 -12.51
N GLY A 145 1.66 10.08 -11.45
CA GLY A 145 2.09 8.69 -11.42
C GLY A 145 1.36 7.83 -12.45
N PHE A 146 0.03 7.95 -12.54
CA PHE A 146 -0.78 7.21 -13.51
C PHE A 146 -0.52 7.64 -14.96
N GLU A 147 -0.39 8.95 -15.22
CA GLU A 147 -0.04 9.48 -16.56
C GLU A 147 1.32 8.96 -17.02
N GLY A 148 2.32 8.95 -16.14
CA GLY A 148 3.64 8.43 -16.44
C GLY A 148 3.65 6.94 -16.78
N ARG A 149 2.75 6.16 -16.19
CA ARG A 149 2.57 4.73 -16.50
C ARG A 149 2.01 4.49 -17.90
N ASN A 150 1.08 5.33 -18.35
CA ASN A 150 0.42 5.19 -19.66
C ASN A 150 1.33 5.58 -20.83
N ASN A 151 2.43 6.28 -20.57
CA ASN A 151 3.38 6.76 -21.55
C ASN A 151 4.67 5.92 -21.62
N SER A 152 4.79 4.84 -20.85
CA SER A 152 5.93 3.89 -20.79
C SER A 152 5.62 2.60 -21.51
#